data_f395492e413ed1614ef7f2a93e95029a
#
_entry.id   f395492e413ed1614ef7f2a93e95029a
#
_cell.length_a   1.000
_cell.length_b   1.000
_cell.length_c   1.000
_cell.angle_alpha   90.00
_cell.angle_beta   90.00
_cell.angle_gamma   90.00
#
_symmetry.space_group_name_H-M   'P 1'
#
loop_
_entity.id
_entity.type
_entity.pdbx_description
1 polymer ?
#
loop_
_entity_poly.entity_id
_entity_poly.type
_entity_poly.pdbx_seq_one_letter_code
_entity_poly.pdbx_strand_id
1 'polypeptide(L)'
;MNHIEKFLANDTKGFEARKELFEKISDELYAIFYENKKVDFDIDLLFEEWINQLGFLGQSIKSLRTIFYVIENEDKFLDYHLKAVKGTLIVHSERWLNHFEELTPNEALILHKVLNT
;
A
#
# COMPACT_ATOMS: atom_id res chain seq x y z
N MET A 1 -18.03 3.05 14.95
CA MET A 1 -16.98 2.26 14.30
C MET A 1 -16.00 3.21 13.65
N ASN A 2 -14.71 3.13 14.00
CA ASN A 2 -13.70 4.00 13.40
C ASN A 2 -13.32 3.49 11.99
N HIS A 3 -12.52 4.27 11.29
CA HIS A 3 -12.18 3.94 9.89
C HIS A 3 -11.38 2.63 9.74
N ILE A 4 -10.55 2.28 10.72
CA ILE A 4 -9.81 1.02 10.70
C ILE A 4 -10.76 -0.17 10.85
N GLU A 5 -11.70 -0.08 11.79
CA GLU A 5 -12.71 -1.13 11.98
C GLU A 5 -13.60 -1.28 10.74
N LYS A 6 -13.99 -0.16 10.11
CA LYS A 6 -14.75 -0.17 8.86
C LYS A 6 -13.99 -0.86 7.74
N PHE A 7 -12.69 -0.57 7.65
CA PHE A 7 -11.85 -1.16 6.62
C PHE A 7 -11.72 -2.68 6.81
N LEU A 8 -11.42 -3.11 8.04
CA LEU A 8 -11.28 -4.53 8.35
C LEU A 8 -12.58 -5.31 8.20
N ALA A 9 -13.71 -4.69 8.54
CA ALA A 9 -15.04 -5.30 8.40
C ALA A 9 -15.54 -5.27 6.96
N ASN A 10 -14.87 -4.53 6.08
CA ASN A 10 -15.31 -4.30 4.70
C ASN A 10 -16.74 -3.72 4.67
N ASP A 11 -17.03 -2.81 5.59
CA ASP A 11 -18.35 -2.26 5.86
C ASP A 11 -18.58 -0.89 5.20
N THR A 12 -18.03 -0.70 4.02
CA THR A 12 -18.17 0.54 3.27
C THR A 12 -18.81 0.24 1.91
N LYS A 13 -19.89 0.92 1.60
CA LYS A 13 -20.65 0.70 0.37
C LYS A 13 -20.22 1.66 -0.73
N GLY A 14 -20.11 1.12 -1.94
CA GLY A 14 -19.76 1.89 -3.11
C GLY A 14 -18.25 1.98 -3.34
N PHE A 15 -17.86 1.97 -4.63
CA PHE A 15 -16.46 1.95 -5.03
C PHE A 15 -15.71 3.20 -4.55
N GLU A 16 -16.30 4.38 -4.75
CA GLU A 16 -15.63 5.64 -4.39
C GLU A 16 -15.38 5.75 -2.89
N ALA A 17 -16.36 5.38 -2.07
CA ALA A 17 -16.20 5.41 -0.62
C ALA A 17 -15.13 4.42 -0.16
N ARG A 18 -15.08 3.24 -0.77
CA ARG A 18 -14.07 2.22 -0.45
C ARG A 18 -12.68 2.67 -0.86
N LYS A 19 -12.56 3.33 -2.01
CA LYS A 19 -11.31 3.89 -2.49
C LYS A 19 -10.79 4.98 -1.56
N GLU A 20 -11.65 5.89 -1.13
CA GLU A 20 -11.28 6.94 -0.19
C GLU A 20 -10.80 6.36 1.14
N LEU A 21 -11.50 5.35 1.65
CA LEU A 21 -11.10 4.68 2.88
C LEU A 21 -9.75 3.97 2.69
N PHE A 22 -9.56 3.31 1.57
CA PHE A 22 -8.30 2.63 1.25
C PHE A 22 -7.14 3.63 1.20
N GLU A 23 -7.32 4.79 0.60
CA GLU A 23 -6.29 5.83 0.56
C GLU A 23 -5.96 6.33 1.96
N LYS A 24 -6.96 6.50 2.81
CA LYS A 24 -6.76 6.91 4.20
C LYS A 24 -5.97 5.86 4.98
N ILE A 25 -6.28 4.59 4.79
CA ILE A 25 -5.54 3.49 5.42
C ILE A 25 -4.10 3.45 4.89
N SER A 26 -3.90 3.69 3.59
CA SER A 26 -2.56 3.76 3.00
C SER A 26 -1.70 4.83 3.66
N ASP A 27 -2.25 6.02 3.88
CA ASP A 27 -1.55 7.10 4.57
C ASP A 27 -1.24 6.73 6.02
N GLU A 28 -2.17 6.09 6.71
CA GLU A 28 -1.95 5.66 8.09
C GLU A 28 -0.89 4.59 8.21
N LEU A 29 -0.91 3.60 7.33
CA LEU A 29 0.12 2.56 7.32
C LEU A 29 1.50 3.18 7.08
N TYR A 30 1.59 4.09 6.12
CA TYR A 30 2.83 4.79 5.85
C TYR A 30 3.34 5.51 7.11
N ALA A 31 2.47 6.26 7.78
CA ALA A 31 2.84 7.00 8.98
C ALA A 31 3.26 6.07 10.13
N ILE A 32 2.53 4.98 10.32
CA ILE A 32 2.84 3.98 11.36
C ILE A 32 4.22 3.36 11.11
N PHE A 33 4.47 2.93 9.88
CA PHE A 33 5.74 2.30 9.53
C PHE A 33 6.91 3.28 9.58
N TYR A 34 6.73 4.46 9.01
CA TYR A 34 7.77 5.48 8.94
C TYR A 34 8.18 5.97 10.33
N GLU A 35 7.20 6.25 11.19
CA GLU A 35 7.44 6.76 12.53
C GLU A 35 7.66 5.65 13.56
N ASN A 36 7.53 4.39 13.16
CA ASN A 36 7.59 3.24 14.07
C ASN A 36 6.62 3.38 15.25
N LYS A 37 5.40 3.83 14.92
CA LYS A 37 4.37 4.06 15.92
C LYS A 37 3.88 2.77 16.56
N LYS A 38 3.65 2.82 17.87
CA LYS A 38 2.95 1.76 18.57
C LYS A 38 1.46 2.00 18.47
N VAL A 39 0.71 0.97 18.11
CA VAL A 39 -0.74 1.04 17.96
C VAL A 39 -1.39 -0.04 18.84
N ASP A 40 -2.66 0.16 19.17
CA ASP A 40 -3.41 -0.73 20.04
C ASP A 40 -4.28 -1.74 19.26
N PHE A 41 -4.05 -1.86 17.97
CA PHE A 41 -4.71 -2.84 17.10
C PHE A 41 -3.66 -3.71 16.40
N ASP A 42 -4.13 -4.80 15.78
CA ASP A 42 -3.26 -5.73 15.06
C ASP A 42 -2.83 -5.12 13.72
N ILE A 43 -1.61 -4.60 13.68
CA ILE A 43 -1.05 -3.96 12.48
C ILE A 43 -0.85 -4.97 11.35
N ASP A 44 -0.52 -6.21 11.66
CA ASP A 44 -0.31 -7.24 10.64
C ASP A 44 -1.63 -7.59 9.95
N LEU A 45 -2.71 -7.66 10.72
CA LEU A 45 -4.04 -7.89 10.15
C LEU A 45 -4.46 -6.73 9.24
N LEU A 46 -4.22 -5.49 9.67
CA LEU A 46 -4.52 -4.32 8.85
C LEU A 46 -3.71 -4.32 7.56
N PHE A 47 -2.43 -4.64 7.65
CA PHE A 47 -1.53 -4.69 6.50
C PHE A 47 -1.95 -5.79 5.51
N GLU A 48 -2.30 -6.98 6.01
CA GLU A 48 -2.80 -8.06 5.15
C GLU A 48 -4.06 -7.66 4.40
N GLU A 49 -5.00 -7.02 5.08
CA GLU A 49 -6.23 -6.59 4.44
C GLU A 49 -5.95 -5.49 3.40
N TRP A 50 -5.02 -4.61 3.69
CA TRP A 50 -4.57 -3.59 2.74
C TRP A 50 -3.98 -4.25 1.48
N ILE A 51 -3.12 -5.26 1.65
CA ILE A 51 -2.53 -6.00 0.52
C ILE A 51 -3.63 -6.67 -0.31
N ASN A 52 -4.62 -7.28 0.35
CA ASN A 52 -5.72 -7.97 -0.33
C ASN A 52 -6.53 -7.03 -1.22
N GLN A 53 -6.66 -5.76 -0.82
CA GLN A 53 -7.43 -4.77 -1.57
C GLN A 53 -6.59 -3.90 -2.50
N LEU A 54 -5.27 -4.00 -2.40
CA LEU A 54 -4.34 -3.15 -3.15
C LEU A 54 -4.51 -3.25 -4.67
N GLY A 55 -4.71 -4.44 -5.18
CA GLY A 55 -4.87 -4.66 -6.61
C GLY A 55 -6.10 -3.98 -7.19
N PHE A 56 -7.16 -3.87 -6.40
CA PHE A 56 -8.43 -3.29 -6.84
C PHE A 56 -8.54 -1.80 -6.51
N LEU A 57 -8.13 -1.41 -5.31
CA LEU A 57 -8.34 -0.06 -4.81
C LEU A 57 -7.09 0.83 -4.85
N GLY A 58 -5.91 0.25 -5.04
CA GLY A 58 -4.65 0.97 -5.00
C GLY A 58 -4.35 1.72 -6.29
N GLN A 59 -5.04 2.82 -6.53
CA GLN A 59 -4.95 3.58 -7.79
C GLN A 59 -4.33 4.96 -7.62
N SER A 60 -3.85 5.30 -6.43
CA SER A 60 -3.33 6.63 -6.14
C SER A 60 -1.85 6.59 -5.78
N ILE A 61 -1.23 7.76 -5.84
CA ILE A 61 0.16 7.96 -5.42
C ILE A 61 0.36 7.63 -3.93
N LYS A 62 -0.68 7.76 -3.11
CA LYS A 62 -0.63 7.43 -1.68
C LYS A 62 -0.36 5.94 -1.48
N SER A 63 -1.06 5.10 -2.24
CA SER A 63 -0.84 3.65 -2.21
C SER A 63 0.57 3.31 -2.67
N LEU A 64 1.02 3.97 -3.73
CA LEU A 64 2.35 3.74 -4.30
C LEU A 64 3.47 4.08 -3.32
N ARG A 65 3.32 5.17 -2.57
CA ARG A 65 4.30 5.55 -1.55
C ARG A 65 4.42 4.49 -0.45
N THR A 66 3.30 3.93 -0.03
CA THR A 66 3.31 2.84 0.96
C THR A 66 4.00 1.61 0.40
N ILE A 67 3.74 1.27 -0.85
CA ILE A 67 4.43 0.18 -1.56
C ILE A 67 5.94 0.40 -1.56
N PHE A 68 6.39 1.58 -1.93
CA PHE A 68 7.82 1.89 -1.99
C PHE A 68 8.48 1.82 -0.62
N TYR A 69 7.78 2.28 0.42
CA TYR A 69 8.31 2.18 1.77
C TYR A 69 8.56 0.71 2.15
N VAL A 70 7.60 -0.17 1.85
CA VAL A 70 7.73 -1.60 2.13
C VAL A 70 8.93 -2.19 1.39
N ILE A 71 9.07 -1.87 0.11
CA ILE A 71 10.17 -2.40 -0.72
C ILE A 71 11.53 -1.90 -0.24
N GLU A 72 11.65 -0.63 0.14
CA GLU A 72 12.91 -0.07 0.63
C GLU A 72 13.30 -0.57 2.01
N ASN A 73 12.35 -1.13 2.76
CA ASN A 73 12.57 -1.61 4.12
C ASN A 73 12.25 -3.10 4.24
N GLU A 74 12.72 -3.88 3.29
CA GLU A 74 12.43 -5.32 3.18
C GLU A 74 12.64 -6.10 4.47
N ASP A 75 13.69 -5.77 5.21
CA ASP A 75 14.05 -6.45 6.45
C ASP A 75 13.05 -6.26 7.59
N LYS A 76 12.14 -5.30 7.45
CA LYS A 76 11.10 -5.02 8.46
C LYS A 76 9.82 -5.80 8.24
N PHE A 77 9.70 -6.49 7.11
CA PHE A 77 8.44 -7.13 6.70
C PHE A 77 8.63 -8.62 6.48
N LEU A 78 7.53 -9.37 6.62
CA LEU A 78 7.51 -10.79 6.35
C LEU A 78 7.68 -11.04 4.85
N ASP A 79 8.39 -12.11 4.50
CA ASP A 79 8.72 -12.43 3.11
C ASP A 79 7.47 -12.58 2.23
N TYR A 80 6.42 -13.21 2.73
CA TYR A 80 5.20 -13.39 1.93
C TYR A 80 4.46 -12.07 1.70
N HIS A 81 4.54 -11.12 2.64
CA HIS A 81 4.00 -9.77 2.46
C HIS A 81 4.78 -9.02 1.38
N LEU A 82 6.09 -9.12 1.41
CA LEU A 82 6.97 -8.51 0.38
C LEU A 82 6.64 -9.04 -1.00
N LYS A 83 6.52 -10.35 -1.13
CA LYS A 83 6.20 -10.97 -2.41
C LYS A 83 4.83 -10.53 -2.93
N ALA A 84 3.85 -10.42 -2.05
CA ALA A 84 2.51 -9.98 -2.43
C ALA A 84 2.51 -8.53 -2.91
N VAL A 85 3.22 -7.65 -2.21
CA VAL A 85 3.33 -6.23 -2.60
C VAL A 85 4.06 -6.07 -3.92
N LYS A 86 5.21 -6.74 -4.09
CA LYS A 86 5.97 -6.71 -5.34
C LYS A 86 5.17 -7.28 -6.50
N GLY A 87 4.47 -8.39 -6.26
CA GLY A 87 3.64 -9.02 -7.28
C GLY A 87 2.52 -8.12 -7.75
N THR A 88 1.87 -7.41 -6.83
CA THR A 88 0.83 -6.44 -7.18
C THR A 88 1.40 -5.30 -8.01
N LEU A 89 2.58 -4.79 -7.63
CA LEU A 89 3.24 -3.73 -8.38
C LEU A 89 3.53 -4.17 -9.82
N ILE A 90 4.01 -5.39 -10.01
CA ILE A 90 4.34 -5.93 -11.33
C ILE A 90 3.08 -6.15 -12.17
N VAL A 91 2.06 -6.80 -11.59
CA VAL A 91 0.82 -7.13 -12.31
C VAL A 91 0.09 -5.88 -12.79
N HIS A 92 0.14 -4.81 -12.00
CA HIS A 92 -0.53 -3.56 -12.33
C HIS A 92 0.44 -2.46 -12.76
N SER A 93 1.53 -2.84 -13.42
CA SER A 93 2.60 -1.91 -13.80
C SER A 93 2.12 -0.72 -14.63
N GLU A 94 1.18 -0.93 -15.55
CA GLU A 94 0.64 0.16 -16.38
C GLU A 94 -0.02 1.25 -15.55
N ARG A 95 -0.71 0.85 -14.48
CA ARG A 95 -1.34 1.78 -13.56
C ARG A 95 -0.32 2.70 -12.89
N TRP A 96 0.77 2.11 -12.43
CA TRP A 96 1.82 2.86 -11.73
C TRP A 96 2.63 3.74 -12.67
N LEU A 97 2.83 3.30 -13.90
CA LEU A 97 3.53 4.09 -14.91
C LEU A 97 2.77 5.37 -15.27
N ASN A 98 1.45 5.39 -15.12
CA ASN A 98 0.67 6.61 -15.31
C ASN A 98 1.00 7.70 -14.28
N HIS A 99 1.61 7.34 -13.15
CA HIS A 99 2.04 8.28 -12.12
C HIS A 99 3.52 8.61 -12.20
N PHE A 100 4.21 8.18 -13.26
CA PHE A 100 5.66 8.28 -13.35
C PHE A 100 6.17 9.71 -13.17
N GLU A 101 5.47 10.69 -13.71
CA GLU A 101 5.85 12.11 -13.59
C GLU A 101 5.73 12.65 -12.18
N GLU A 102 4.92 12.00 -11.34
CA GLU A 102 4.71 12.40 -9.94
C GLU A 102 5.74 11.79 -8.99
N LEU A 103 6.55 10.86 -9.49
CA LEU A 103 7.53 10.14 -8.67
C LEU A 103 8.80 10.97 -8.48
N THR A 104 9.40 10.81 -7.30
CA THR A 104 10.76 11.29 -7.09
C THR A 104 11.72 10.43 -7.90
N PRO A 105 12.97 10.91 -8.19
CA PRO A 105 13.96 10.08 -8.87
C PRO A 105 14.22 8.74 -8.17
N ASN A 106 14.23 8.72 -6.85
CA ASN A 106 14.45 7.50 -6.07
C ASN A 106 13.26 6.53 -6.23
N GLU A 107 12.05 7.03 -6.17
CA GLU A 107 10.84 6.22 -6.38
C GLU A 107 10.80 5.63 -7.79
N ALA A 108 11.13 6.43 -8.79
CA ALA A 108 11.21 5.96 -10.16
C ALA A 108 12.24 4.86 -10.33
N LEU A 109 13.38 4.96 -9.64
CA LEU A 109 14.42 3.94 -9.67
C LEU A 109 13.95 2.64 -9.03
N ILE A 110 13.23 2.71 -7.90
CA ILE A 110 12.66 1.54 -7.23
C ILE A 110 11.68 0.83 -8.16
N LEU A 111 10.77 1.58 -8.75
CA LEU A 111 9.79 1.04 -9.69
C LEU A 111 10.48 0.32 -10.85
N HIS A 112 11.50 0.98 -11.44
CA HIS A 112 12.27 0.41 -12.53
C HIS A 112 12.94 -0.92 -12.13
N LYS A 113 13.56 -0.97 -10.97
CA LYS A 113 14.21 -2.18 -10.48
C LYS A 113 13.23 -3.34 -10.29
N VAL A 114 12.07 -3.06 -9.69
CA VAL A 114 11.08 -4.10 -9.45
C VAL A 114 10.50 -4.63 -10.76
N LEU A 115 10.20 -3.74 -11.71
CA LEU A 115 9.63 -4.14 -13.00
C LEU A 115 10.60 -4.91 -13.89
N ASN A 116 11.89 -4.79 -13.65
CA ASN A 116 12.94 -5.46 -14.46
C ASN A 116 13.61 -6.64 -13.75
N THR A 117 13.01 -7.14 -12.69
CA THR A 117 13.53 -8.35 -12.02
C THR A 117 12.95 -9.64 -12.58
#